data_0e8289119984e9fe55983c56400beaf5
#
_entry.id   0e8289119984e9fe55983c56400beaf5
#
_cell.length_a   1.000
_cell.length_b   1.000
_cell.length_c   1.000
_cell.angle_alpha   90.00
_cell.angle_beta   90.00
_cell.angle_gamma   90.00
#
_symmetry.space_group_name_H-M   'P 1'
#
loop_
_entity.id
_entity.type
_entity.pdbx_description
1 polymer ?
#
loop_
_entity_poly.entity_id
_entity_poly.type
_entity_poly.pdbx_seq_one_letter_code
_entity_poly.pdbx_strand_id
1 'polypeptide(L)'
;MQALTFFYHQAHRNTATFTFFVFHLLIWRLLLNFAAKITSMKIVKGEFKEKLELVFAPSIKAGFPSPAEDYIVESLDFNRDLIKHPEATFYAHVDGDSMIGIGIEEGDIAVVDKSLEPQHGDIVVAAIDKEFNIKRLDLTHKNDGYIELKSENPKAPNFRIDNAEMFRVWGVVVYTIKKWK
;
A
#
# COMPACT_ATOMS: atom_id res chain seq x y z
N MET A 1 -2.50 -5.32 42.77
CA MET A 1 -1.46 -4.46 43.41
C MET A 1 -0.49 -5.23 44.32
N GLN A 2 -0.92 -6.31 45.01
CA GLN A 2 -0.06 -7.11 45.92
C GLN A 2 1.00 -7.99 45.22
N ALA A 3 0.80 -8.41 43.98
CA ALA A 3 1.76 -9.24 43.25
C ALA A 3 3.02 -8.46 42.79
N LEU A 4 2.91 -7.18 42.51
CA LEU A 4 4.02 -6.32 42.09
C LEU A 4 5.01 -6.02 43.23
N THR A 5 4.51 -5.93 44.45
CA THR A 5 5.33 -5.65 45.64
C THR A 5 6.16 -6.85 46.07
N PHE A 6 5.66 -8.08 45.83
CA PHE A 6 6.39 -9.31 46.14
C PHE A 6 7.60 -9.53 45.19
N PHE A 7 7.43 -9.21 43.90
CA PHE A 7 8.51 -9.32 42.91
C PHE A 7 9.61 -8.25 43.10
N TYR A 8 9.25 -7.05 43.57
CA TYR A 8 10.21 -5.97 43.83
C TYR A 8 11.20 -6.31 44.96
N HIS A 9 10.75 -7.07 45.97
CA HIS A 9 11.59 -7.44 47.09
C HIS A 9 12.56 -8.59 46.82
N GLN A 10 12.28 -9.43 45.80
CA GLN A 10 13.13 -10.56 45.43
C GLN A 10 14.18 -10.19 44.34
N ALA A 11 13.96 -9.13 43.60
CA ALA A 11 14.86 -8.67 42.52
C ALA A 11 16.13 -7.98 43.05
N HIS A 12 16.15 -7.56 44.32
CA HIS A 12 17.29 -6.84 44.90
C HIS A 12 18.51 -7.73 45.27
N ARG A 13 18.41 -9.05 45.06
CA ARG A 13 19.53 -9.98 45.38
C ARG A 13 20.32 -10.50 44.18
N ASN A 14 19.95 -10.13 42.96
CA ASN A 14 20.71 -10.63 41.80
C ASN A 14 20.68 -9.59 40.65
N THR A 15 21.77 -8.84 40.52
CA THR A 15 21.94 -7.79 39.53
C THR A 15 21.73 -8.28 38.08
N ALA A 16 22.04 -9.57 37.81
CA ALA A 16 21.85 -10.18 36.49
C ALA A 16 20.37 -10.34 36.10
N THR A 17 19.50 -10.67 37.05
CA THR A 17 18.05 -10.82 36.82
C THR A 17 17.36 -9.48 36.62
N PHE A 18 17.83 -8.43 37.26
CA PHE A 18 17.29 -7.07 37.11
C PHE A 18 17.62 -6.50 35.72
N THR A 19 18.86 -6.71 35.25
CA THR A 19 19.29 -6.28 33.90
C THR A 19 18.50 -7.01 32.81
N PHE A 20 18.24 -8.31 32.99
CA PHE A 20 17.46 -9.11 32.06
C PHE A 20 15.98 -8.65 31.98
N PHE A 21 15.40 -8.28 33.13
CA PHE A 21 14.01 -7.83 33.21
C PHE A 21 13.83 -6.43 32.59
N VAL A 22 14.78 -5.52 32.82
CA VAL A 22 14.79 -4.17 32.23
C VAL A 22 15.01 -4.27 30.71
N PHE A 23 15.89 -5.16 30.25
CA PHE A 23 16.14 -5.40 28.85
C PHE A 23 14.92 -5.98 28.14
N HIS A 24 14.20 -6.92 28.79
CA HIS A 24 12.97 -7.50 28.27
C HIS A 24 11.81 -6.48 28.21
N LEU A 25 11.70 -5.60 29.22
CA LEU A 25 10.72 -4.51 29.24
C LEU A 25 11.02 -3.45 28.17
N LEU A 26 12.29 -3.13 27.93
CA LEU A 26 12.72 -2.24 26.86
C LEU A 26 12.44 -2.82 25.47
N ILE A 27 12.72 -4.10 25.27
CA ILE A 27 12.40 -4.82 24.02
C ILE A 27 10.88 -4.88 23.83
N TRP A 28 10.11 -5.16 24.88
CA TRP A 28 8.64 -5.19 24.81
C TRP A 28 8.04 -3.81 24.51
N ARG A 29 8.63 -2.76 25.08
CA ARG A 29 8.24 -1.37 24.80
C ARG A 29 8.66 -0.93 23.39
N LEU A 30 9.81 -1.40 22.89
CA LEU A 30 10.21 -1.20 21.49
C LEU A 30 9.30 -1.98 20.53
N LEU A 31 8.93 -3.23 20.86
CA LEU A 31 7.99 -4.04 20.08
C LEU A 31 6.58 -3.47 20.10
N LEU A 32 6.10 -2.93 21.24
CA LEU A 32 4.83 -2.24 21.33
C LEU A 32 4.82 -0.91 20.55
N ASN A 33 5.91 -0.13 20.59
CA ASN A 33 6.05 1.07 19.79
C ASN A 33 6.25 0.75 18.29
N PHE A 34 6.88 -0.38 17.96
CA PHE A 34 6.99 -0.87 16.59
C PHE A 34 5.64 -1.40 16.08
N ALA A 35 4.88 -2.09 16.92
CA ALA A 35 3.52 -2.54 16.60
C ALA A 35 2.52 -1.37 16.43
N ALA A 36 2.74 -0.24 17.12
CA ALA A 36 1.91 0.96 16.98
C ALA A 36 2.23 1.79 15.72
N LYS A 37 3.33 1.47 15.01
CA LYS A 37 3.76 2.14 13.77
C LYS A 37 3.54 1.27 12.53
N ILE A 38 2.77 0.19 12.65
CA ILE A 38 2.24 -0.54 11.50
C ILE A 38 1.09 0.31 10.96
N THR A 39 1.42 1.25 10.09
CA THR A 39 0.43 1.98 9.30
C THR A 39 -0.13 0.98 8.30
N SER A 40 -1.21 0.30 8.70
CA SER A 40 -1.86 -0.68 7.84
C SER A 40 -2.59 0.08 6.73
N MET A 41 -2.27 -0.21 5.48
CA MET A 41 -3.06 0.23 4.34
C MET A 41 -4.53 -0.11 4.59
N LYS A 42 -5.39 0.90 4.62
CA LYS A 42 -6.83 0.69 4.78
C LYS A 42 -7.42 0.33 3.42
N ILE A 43 -7.80 -0.92 3.26
CA ILE A 43 -8.47 -1.43 2.07
C ILE A 43 -9.97 -1.38 2.31
N VAL A 44 -10.71 -0.73 1.40
CA VAL A 44 -12.17 -0.62 1.46
C VAL A 44 -12.75 -1.15 0.17
N LYS A 45 -13.72 -2.07 0.27
CA LYS A 45 -14.51 -2.50 -0.88
C LYS A 45 -15.44 -1.35 -1.28
N GLY A 46 -15.43 -0.96 -2.54
CA GLY A 46 -16.34 0.06 -3.06
C GLY A 46 -17.78 -0.46 -3.06
N GLU A 47 -18.71 0.28 -2.43
CA GLU A 47 -20.14 0.06 -2.57
C GLU A 47 -20.69 1.06 -3.58
N PHE A 48 -21.17 0.57 -4.70
CA PHE A 48 -21.77 1.37 -5.76
C PHE A 48 -23.27 1.51 -5.49
N LYS A 49 -23.66 2.52 -4.70
CA LYS A 49 -25.07 2.73 -4.31
C LYS A 49 -25.84 3.68 -5.23
N GLU A 50 -25.15 4.55 -5.94
CA GLU A 50 -25.78 5.53 -6.84
C GLU A 50 -24.98 5.65 -8.14
N LYS A 51 -25.73 5.81 -9.26
CA LYS A 51 -25.17 6.08 -10.57
C LYS A 51 -24.89 7.58 -10.65
N LEU A 52 -23.64 7.98 -10.49
CA LEU A 52 -23.22 9.36 -10.67
C LEU A 52 -22.74 9.55 -12.11
N GLU A 53 -23.57 10.14 -12.95
CA GLU A 53 -23.18 10.54 -14.29
C GLU A 53 -22.58 11.94 -14.25
N LEU A 54 -21.29 12.04 -14.52
CA LEU A 54 -20.59 13.31 -14.65
C LEU A 54 -20.42 13.65 -16.13
N VAL A 55 -20.68 14.91 -16.47
CA VAL A 55 -20.44 15.42 -17.83
C VAL A 55 -18.93 15.48 -18.08
N PHE A 56 -18.49 14.84 -19.16
CA PHE A 56 -17.08 14.88 -19.56
C PHE A 56 -16.78 16.26 -20.16
N ALA A 57 -15.83 16.97 -19.56
CA ALA A 57 -15.33 18.20 -20.15
C ALA A 57 -14.52 17.87 -21.42
N PRO A 58 -14.56 18.75 -22.43
CA PRO A 58 -13.72 18.58 -23.60
C PRO A 58 -12.25 18.52 -23.23
N SER A 59 -11.45 17.93 -24.12
CA SER A 59 -10.00 17.73 -23.88
C SER A 59 -9.33 19.04 -23.52
N ILE A 60 -8.72 19.10 -22.34
CA ILE A 60 -7.97 20.24 -21.85
C ILE A 60 -6.53 20.05 -22.28
N LYS A 61 -5.99 20.95 -23.13
CA LYS A 61 -4.59 20.92 -23.54
C LYS A 61 -3.72 21.51 -22.43
N ALA A 62 -2.75 20.77 -21.97
CA ALA A 62 -1.70 21.24 -21.06
C ALA A 62 -0.58 21.93 -21.88
N GLY A 63 -0.92 22.92 -22.69
CA GLY A 63 0.00 23.61 -23.60
C GLY A 63 -0.64 24.85 -24.23
N PHE A 64 -0.22 25.21 -25.48
CA PHE A 64 -0.75 26.36 -26.19
C PHE A 64 -2.27 26.24 -26.42
N PRO A 65 -3.03 27.35 -26.23
CA PRO A 65 -4.48 27.31 -26.46
C PRO A 65 -4.78 27.08 -27.96
N SER A 66 -5.76 26.23 -28.22
CA SER A 66 -6.35 25.98 -29.53
C SER A 66 -7.74 26.61 -29.56
N PRO A 67 -8.26 27.12 -30.67
CA PRO A 67 -9.64 27.60 -30.77
C PRO A 67 -10.63 26.52 -30.34
N ALA A 68 -11.67 26.94 -29.66
CA ALA A 68 -12.73 26.01 -29.22
C ALA A 68 -13.51 25.59 -30.46
N GLU A 69 -13.50 24.30 -30.78
CA GLU A 69 -14.38 23.66 -31.75
C GLU A 69 -15.56 23.02 -31.01
N ASP A 70 -16.68 22.81 -31.71
CA ASP A 70 -17.90 22.22 -31.14
C ASP A 70 -17.61 20.85 -30.54
N TYR A 71 -17.83 20.73 -29.23
CA TYR A 71 -17.48 19.53 -28.46
C TYR A 71 -18.69 18.64 -28.25
N ILE A 72 -18.55 17.37 -28.58
CA ILE A 72 -19.45 16.32 -28.13
C ILE A 72 -19.20 16.11 -26.63
N VAL A 73 -20.22 16.34 -25.84
CA VAL A 73 -20.17 16.10 -24.39
C VAL A 73 -20.48 14.64 -24.14
N GLU A 74 -19.44 13.85 -23.87
CA GLU A 74 -19.62 12.48 -23.39
C GLU A 74 -19.80 12.49 -21.86
N SER A 75 -20.70 11.65 -21.34
CA SER A 75 -20.82 11.44 -19.91
C SER A 75 -19.83 10.37 -19.45
N LEU A 76 -19.00 10.69 -18.47
CA LEU A 76 -18.09 9.72 -17.84
C LEU A 76 -18.78 9.11 -16.62
N ASP A 77 -18.97 7.82 -16.65
CA ASP A 77 -19.37 7.02 -15.50
C ASP A 77 -18.13 6.28 -14.97
N PHE A 78 -17.55 6.75 -13.85
CA PHE A 78 -16.35 6.15 -13.26
C PHE A 78 -16.52 4.65 -12.99
N ASN A 79 -17.72 4.24 -12.59
CA ASN A 79 -17.99 2.83 -12.29
C ASN A 79 -17.98 1.97 -13.56
N ARG A 80 -18.56 2.49 -14.64
CA ARG A 80 -18.63 1.77 -15.93
C ARG A 80 -17.32 1.85 -16.70
N ASP A 81 -16.70 3.03 -16.71
CA ASP A 81 -15.63 3.33 -17.65
C ASP A 81 -14.24 2.99 -17.10
N LEU A 82 -14.05 3.10 -15.77
CA LEU A 82 -12.76 2.77 -15.11
C LEU A 82 -12.77 1.40 -14.43
N ILE A 83 -13.92 0.94 -13.93
CA ILE A 83 -13.99 -0.32 -13.19
C ILE A 83 -14.45 -1.44 -14.12
N LYS A 84 -13.51 -2.26 -14.57
CA LYS A 84 -13.82 -3.38 -15.48
C LYS A 84 -14.38 -4.60 -14.76
N HIS A 85 -13.91 -4.84 -13.52
CA HIS A 85 -14.30 -5.99 -12.70
C HIS A 85 -14.78 -5.51 -11.31
N PRO A 86 -16.05 -5.04 -11.18
CA PRO A 86 -16.51 -4.41 -9.93
C PRO A 86 -16.40 -5.31 -8.70
N GLU A 87 -16.63 -6.62 -8.86
CA GLU A 87 -16.56 -7.59 -7.75
C GLU A 87 -15.13 -7.87 -7.28
N ALA A 88 -14.14 -7.58 -8.13
CA ALA A 88 -12.73 -7.80 -7.84
C ALA A 88 -11.95 -6.50 -7.61
N THR A 89 -12.59 -5.34 -7.76
CA THR A 89 -11.95 -4.04 -7.62
C THR A 89 -12.10 -3.48 -6.22
N PHE A 90 -11.00 -2.94 -5.69
CA PHE A 90 -10.91 -2.37 -4.35
C PHE A 90 -10.20 -1.02 -4.41
N TYR A 91 -10.48 -0.19 -3.41
CA TYR A 91 -9.78 1.07 -3.17
C TYR A 91 -8.85 0.92 -1.98
N ALA A 92 -7.63 1.40 -2.12
CA ALA A 92 -6.63 1.40 -1.06
C ALA A 92 -6.06 2.80 -0.88
N HIS A 93 -5.98 3.28 0.35
CA HIS A 93 -5.25 4.51 0.65
C HIS A 93 -3.76 4.22 0.59
N VAL A 94 -3.04 5.08 -0.12
CA VAL A 94 -1.59 5.04 -0.17
C VAL A 94 -1.02 5.68 1.09
N ASP A 95 -0.07 5.00 1.72
CA ASP A 95 0.66 5.46 2.88
C ASP A 95 2.16 5.31 2.61
N GLY A 96 2.90 6.39 2.83
CA GLY A 96 4.33 6.46 2.55
C GLY A 96 4.69 6.88 1.12
N ASP A 97 5.99 6.95 0.88
CA ASP A 97 6.60 7.59 -0.29
C ASP A 97 7.39 6.62 -1.21
N SER A 98 7.25 5.33 -1.01
CA SER A 98 8.06 4.31 -1.73
C SER A 98 7.86 4.33 -3.25
N MET A 99 6.79 4.94 -3.75
CA MET A 99 6.43 5.00 -5.17
C MET A 99 6.38 6.42 -5.72
N ILE A 100 6.98 7.38 -5.02
CA ILE A 100 6.94 8.81 -5.39
C ILE A 100 7.58 9.09 -6.77
N GLY A 101 8.57 8.28 -7.18
CA GLY A 101 9.24 8.43 -8.47
C GLY A 101 8.34 8.24 -9.69
N ILE A 102 7.17 7.61 -9.52
CA ILE A 102 6.14 7.48 -10.56
C ILE A 102 4.87 8.28 -10.22
N GLY A 103 4.95 9.19 -9.24
CA GLY A 103 3.87 10.09 -8.89
C GLY A 103 2.78 9.48 -8.01
N ILE A 104 3.01 8.33 -7.39
CA ILE A 104 2.13 7.78 -6.35
C ILE A 104 2.65 8.24 -5.00
N GLU A 105 1.83 9.01 -4.27
CA GLU A 105 2.21 9.71 -3.05
C GLU A 105 1.27 9.35 -1.88
N GLU A 106 1.72 9.66 -0.69
CA GLU A 106 0.90 9.54 0.51
C GLU A 106 -0.41 10.33 0.39
N GLY A 107 -1.52 9.70 0.73
CA GLY A 107 -2.86 10.28 0.64
C GLY A 107 -3.57 10.04 -0.69
N ASP A 108 -2.89 9.50 -1.71
CA ASP A 108 -3.53 9.04 -2.94
C ASP A 108 -4.44 7.85 -2.67
N ILE A 109 -5.37 7.60 -3.61
CA ILE A 109 -6.20 6.40 -3.60
C ILE A 109 -5.78 5.52 -4.78
N ALA A 110 -5.30 4.32 -4.49
CA ALA A 110 -5.04 3.31 -5.50
C ALA A 110 -6.31 2.50 -5.77
N VAL A 111 -6.65 2.34 -7.05
CA VAL A 111 -7.71 1.43 -7.53
C VAL A 111 -7.03 0.13 -7.90
N VAL A 112 -7.42 -0.96 -7.26
CA VAL A 112 -6.73 -2.26 -7.32
C VAL A 112 -7.68 -3.32 -7.83
N ASP A 113 -7.31 -4.01 -8.90
CA ASP A 113 -8.05 -5.13 -9.47
C ASP A 113 -7.36 -6.45 -9.09
N LYS A 114 -8.11 -7.32 -8.42
CA LYS A 114 -7.62 -8.64 -7.97
C LYS A 114 -7.81 -9.74 -9.00
N SER A 115 -8.59 -9.50 -10.05
CA SER A 115 -8.84 -10.48 -11.09
C SER A 115 -7.76 -10.53 -12.16
N LEU A 116 -6.93 -9.48 -12.22
CA LEU A 116 -5.83 -9.40 -13.17
C LEU A 116 -4.66 -10.28 -12.74
N GLU A 117 -4.09 -11.00 -13.68
CA GLU A 117 -2.83 -11.72 -13.48
C GLU A 117 -1.66 -10.73 -13.56
N PRO A 118 -0.85 -10.61 -12.48
CA PRO A 118 0.24 -9.65 -12.45
C PRO A 118 1.34 -9.99 -13.45
N GLN A 119 1.80 -8.99 -14.20
CA GLN A 119 2.87 -9.10 -15.17
C GLN A 119 4.12 -8.34 -14.76
N HIS A 120 5.24 -8.63 -15.41
CA HIS A 120 6.47 -7.87 -15.22
C HIS A 120 6.26 -6.38 -15.51
N GLY A 121 6.66 -5.55 -14.59
CA GLY A 121 6.52 -4.09 -14.69
C GLY A 121 5.23 -3.52 -14.08
N ASP A 122 4.24 -4.35 -13.75
CA ASP A 122 3.01 -3.89 -13.11
C ASP A 122 3.27 -3.29 -11.73
N ILE A 123 2.46 -2.30 -11.40
CA ILE A 123 2.36 -1.81 -10.04
C ILE A 123 1.36 -2.70 -9.30
N VAL A 124 1.81 -3.33 -8.24
CA VAL A 124 1.02 -4.32 -7.51
C VAL A 124 0.87 -3.95 -6.04
N VAL A 125 -0.24 -4.37 -5.45
CA VAL A 125 -0.35 -4.47 -4.00
C VAL A 125 0.06 -5.88 -3.62
N ALA A 126 1.12 -5.99 -2.85
CA ALA A 126 1.69 -7.25 -2.40
C ALA A 126 1.60 -7.39 -0.88
N ALA A 127 1.25 -8.58 -0.41
CA ALA A 127 1.32 -8.93 0.99
C ALA A 127 2.67 -9.60 1.26
N ILE A 128 3.48 -8.97 2.12
CA ILE A 128 4.77 -9.47 2.59
C ILE A 128 4.68 -9.48 4.11
N ASP A 129 4.93 -10.61 4.77
CA ASP A 129 4.90 -10.74 6.23
C ASP A 129 3.63 -10.14 6.88
N LYS A 130 2.46 -10.31 6.21
CA LYS A 130 1.14 -9.79 6.60
C LYS A 130 0.97 -8.28 6.45
N GLU A 131 1.91 -7.58 5.86
CA GLU A 131 1.80 -6.17 5.53
C GLU A 131 1.53 -5.97 4.04
N PHE A 132 0.67 -5.01 3.71
CA PHE A 132 0.40 -4.64 2.33
C PHE A 132 1.36 -3.53 1.89
N ASN A 133 1.99 -3.76 0.73
CA ASN A 133 2.93 -2.82 0.14
C ASN A 133 2.56 -2.58 -1.33
N ILE A 134 2.68 -1.33 -1.80
CA ILE A 134 2.62 -1.00 -3.22
C ILE A 134 4.04 -0.99 -3.76
N LYS A 135 4.30 -1.78 -4.79
CA LYS A 135 5.63 -1.93 -5.43
C LYS A 135 5.49 -2.23 -6.92
N ARG A 136 6.57 -2.03 -7.67
CA ARG A 136 6.69 -2.55 -9.03
C ARG A 136 7.15 -4.01 -9.01
N LEU A 137 6.41 -4.86 -9.68
CA LEU A 137 6.74 -6.28 -9.82
C LEU A 137 7.84 -6.47 -10.87
N ASP A 138 8.96 -7.00 -10.48
CA ASP A 138 10.04 -7.39 -11.39
C ASP A 138 10.18 -8.90 -11.44
N LEU A 139 9.90 -9.47 -12.60
CA LEU A 139 9.97 -10.91 -12.88
C LEU A 139 11.23 -11.29 -13.69
N THR A 140 12.21 -10.38 -13.87
CA THR A 140 13.40 -10.60 -14.67
C THR A 140 14.17 -11.87 -14.22
N HIS A 141 14.21 -12.09 -12.92
CA HIS A 141 14.95 -13.21 -12.31
C HIS A 141 14.07 -14.40 -11.92
N LYS A 142 12.84 -14.47 -12.44
CA LYS A 142 11.92 -15.57 -12.14
C LYS A 142 12.52 -16.94 -12.48
N ASN A 143 13.26 -17.04 -13.57
CA ASN A 143 13.95 -18.26 -13.99
C ASN A 143 15.19 -18.58 -13.14
N ASP A 144 15.73 -17.59 -12.44
CA ASP A 144 16.85 -17.73 -11.50
C ASP A 144 16.35 -18.11 -10.09
N GLY A 145 15.03 -18.27 -9.91
CA GLY A 145 14.40 -18.73 -8.68
C GLY A 145 13.97 -17.62 -7.72
N TYR A 146 13.99 -16.34 -8.12
CA TYR A 146 13.50 -15.24 -7.30
C TYR A 146 12.80 -14.17 -8.13
N ILE A 147 12.03 -13.33 -7.45
CA ILE A 147 11.43 -12.11 -8.02
C ILE A 147 11.80 -10.91 -7.16
N GLU A 148 11.62 -9.71 -7.67
CA GLU A 148 11.82 -8.50 -6.90
C GLU A 148 10.56 -7.63 -6.87
N LEU A 149 10.34 -6.99 -5.74
CA LEU A 149 9.39 -5.91 -5.59
C LEU A 149 10.15 -4.61 -5.43
N LYS A 150 10.11 -3.78 -6.48
CA LYS A 150 10.91 -2.56 -6.56
C LYS A 150 10.14 -1.34 -6.09
N SER A 151 10.82 -0.54 -5.29
CA SER A 151 10.37 0.80 -4.96
C SER A 151 10.76 1.77 -6.07
N GLU A 152 9.92 2.76 -6.31
CA GLU A 152 10.18 3.87 -7.23
C GLU A 152 10.68 5.12 -6.49
N ASN A 153 11.23 4.91 -5.32
CA ASN A 153 11.95 5.91 -4.53
C ASN A 153 13.33 5.33 -4.20
N PRO A 154 14.44 5.96 -4.64
CA PRO A 154 15.79 5.46 -4.36
C PRO A 154 16.15 5.34 -2.87
N LYS A 155 15.39 6.03 -2.00
CA LYS A 155 15.57 5.97 -0.54
C LYS A 155 14.80 4.82 0.10
N ALA A 156 13.84 4.22 -0.61
CA ALA A 156 13.03 3.12 -0.10
C ALA A 156 13.65 1.77 -0.50
N PRO A 157 13.55 0.74 0.36
CA PRO A 157 14.12 -0.57 0.06
C PRO A 157 13.35 -1.31 -1.03
N ASN A 158 14.06 -2.11 -1.81
CA ASN A 158 13.49 -3.17 -2.64
C ASN A 158 13.40 -4.46 -1.83
N PHE A 159 12.48 -5.34 -2.21
CA PHE A 159 12.32 -6.64 -1.57
C PHE A 159 12.65 -7.74 -2.57
N ARG A 160 13.60 -8.57 -2.22
CA ARG A 160 13.88 -9.82 -2.94
C ARG A 160 13.04 -10.94 -2.31
N ILE A 161 12.36 -11.70 -3.14
CA ILE A 161 11.46 -12.77 -2.74
C ILE A 161 11.98 -14.09 -3.32
N ASP A 162 12.63 -14.89 -2.50
CA ASP A 162 13.17 -16.21 -2.86
C ASP A 162 12.18 -17.35 -2.58
N ASN A 163 11.16 -17.11 -1.75
CA ASN A 163 10.14 -18.11 -1.41
C ASN A 163 8.73 -17.56 -1.64
N ALA A 164 7.98 -18.22 -2.52
CA ALA A 164 6.61 -17.87 -2.85
C ALA A 164 5.61 -18.02 -1.67
N GLU A 165 5.95 -18.78 -0.63
CA GLU A 165 5.06 -18.98 0.54
C GLU A 165 4.93 -17.72 1.41
N MET A 166 5.94 -16.86 1.41
CA MET A 166 5.96 -15.62 2.19
C MET A 166 5.39 -14.42 1.43
N PHE A 167 5.00 -14.62 0.17
CA PHE A 167 4.62 -13.56 -0.74
C PHE A 167 3.32 -13.88 -1.48
N ARG A 168 2.46 -12.88 -1.57
CA ARG A 168 1.25 -12.96 -2.39
C ARG A 168 0.98 -11.61 -3.02
N VAL A 169 0.85 -11.57 -4.35
CA VAL A 169 0.22 -10.43 -5.02
C VAL A 169 -1.26 -10.44 -4.67
N TRP A 170 -1.71 -9.34 -4.06
CA TRP A 170 -3.10 -9.19 -3.69
C TRP A 170 -3.94 -8.63 -4.84
N GLY A 171 -3.35 -7.77 -5.70
CA GLY A 171 -3.97 -7.26 -6.91
C GLY A 171 -3.05 -6.30 -7.65
N VAL A 172 -3.46 -5.94 -8.87
CA VAL A 172 -2.77 -4.99 -9.76
C VAL A 172 -3.39 -3.62 -9.58
N VAL A 173 -2.56 -2.59 -9.42
CA VAL A 173 -3.01 -1.19 -9.38
C VAL A 173 -3.31 -0.75 -10.81
N VAL A 174 -4.57 -0.42 -11.09
CA VAL A 174 -5.03 -0.02 -12.42
C VAL A 174 -5.13 1.48 -12.59
N TYR A 175 -5.46 2.20 -11.51
CA TYR A 175 -5.50 3.67 -11.47
C TYR A 175 -5.03 4.18 -10.12
N THR A 176 -4.62 5.45 -10.12
CA THR A 176 -4.45 6.22 -8.88
C THR A 176 -5.26 7.51 -8.97
N ILE A 177 -5.89 7.90 -7.89
CA ILE A 177 -6.67 9.13 -7.76
C ILE A 177 -5.93 10.04 -6.80
N LYS A 178 -5.48 11.18 -7.32
CA LYS A 178 -4.74 12.18 -6.56
C LYS A 178 -5.65 13.36 -6.23
N LYS A 179 -5.66 13.77 -4.97
CA LYS A 179 -6.37 14.97 -4.51
C LYS A 179 -5.38 16.15 -4.43
N TRP A 180 -5.69 17.23 -5.14
CA TRP A 180 -4.84 18.42 -5.19
C TRP A 180 -5.24 19.53 -4.18
N LYS A 181 -6.43 19.43 -3.58
CA LYS A 181 -6.94 20.38 -2.57
C LYS A 181 -7.81 19.69 -1.52
#